data_6082861b8a174d08bc099667b83c44b6
#
_entry.id   6082861b8a174d08bc099667b83c44b6
#
_cell.length_a   1.000
_cell.length_b   1.000
_cell.length_c   1.000
_cell.angle_alpha   90.00
_cell.angle_beta   90.00
_cell.angle_gamma   90.00
#
_symmetry.space_group_name_H-M   'P 1'
#
loop_
_entity.id
_entity.type
_entity.pdbx_description
1 polymer ?
#
loop_
_entity_poly.entity_id
_entity_poly.type
_entity_poly.pdbx_seq_one_letter_code
_entity_poly.pdbx_strand_id
1 'polypeptide(L)'
;MQSNVSVHGMAVAPHHLASQSALSVLRDGGSAIEAMVAAAATIAVVYPHMNGLGGDGFWLIVPPGGEPIAIDASGAAGSLATLAAYGDLAHIPHRGPRAALTVAGTVSGWAEALKVSHALTGNALPLTRLLADAIDYARNGTPVTASQATATASKFDELKDLPGFAETWLVDGKPPEVGSRFYQPALASTLTQLAEEGLESFYRGPLAARLARGMETLGLPITLADLNAHVARRTTPLKLAHQQGEVWNLAPPTQGLVSLAILGITDRLAMADADDAGTVHRIVEATKLAFGLRDAHITDPRELKTDIQSLLDPAALQALADRVNDNHAAPWGTGKGPGDTVWMGVMDNSGLAVSFIQSIYHEFGSGVVLPDTGIVWQNRGASFSLDPAHLLALAPGKQPFHTLNPAAARLNDGRVMVYGSMGGDGQPQTQATLFTRYVVQGLPLQESISRPRWLLGRTWGQSSDTLKVEGRFSPETIARLQALGHEVEIFPDFSEAMGHAGAIVRHPNGLFEGAFDPRSNGAAAGY
;
A
#
# COMPACT_ATOMS: atom_id res chain seq x y z
N MET A 1 4.53 -3.80 -24.18
CA MET A 1 5.60 -3.15 -23.39
C MET A 1 6.60 -4.21 -22.96
N GLN A 2 7.88 -3.83 -22.77
CA GLN A 2 8.93 -4.74 -22.29
C GLN A 2 9.36 -4.32 -20.88
N SER A 3 9.82 -5.26 -20.06
CA SER A 3 10.43 -4.98 -18.77
C SER A 3 11.74 -4.21 -18.95
N ASN A 4 12.11 -3.39 -17.97
CA ASN A 4 13.44 -2.80 -17.90
C ASN A 4 14.40 -3.79 -17.23
N VAL A 5 15.61 -3.93 -17.79
CA VAL A 5 16.65 -4.81 -17.25
C VAL A 5 17.89 -3.98 -16.89
N SER A 6 18.54 -4.31 -15.77
CA SER A 6 19.74 -3.63 -15.29
C SER A 6 20.71 -4.59 -14.59
N VAL A 7 21.90 -4.09 -14.26
CA VAL A 7 23.00 -4.93 -13.73
C VAL A 7 23.40 -4.58 -12.28
N HIS A 8 23.10 -3.37 -11.80
CA HIS A 8 23.58 -2.90 -10.48
C HIS A 8 22.48 -2.65 -9.47
N GLY A 9 21.24 -2.46 -9.92
CA GLY A 9 20.09 -2.20 -9.04
C GLY A 9 18.88 -1.75 -9.81
N MET A 10 17.73 -1.75 -9.14
CA MET A 10 16.44 -1.43 -9.75
C MET A 10 15.51 -0.78 -8.71
N ALA A 11 14.77 0.24 -9.14
CA ALA A 11 13.69 0.85 -8.37
C ALA A 11 12.42 0.93 -9.20
N VAL A 12 11.28 0.59 -8.60
CA VAL A 12 9.95 0.67 -9.23
C VAL A 12 9.02 1.45 -8.30
N ALA A 13 8.34 2.45 -8.84
CA ALA A 13 7.34 3.24 -8.12
C ALA A 13 6.20 3.66 -9.05
N PRO A 14 5.00 4.01 -8.53
CA PRO A 14 3.86 4.45 -9.33
C PRO A 14 3.99 5.89 -9.85
N HIS A 15 5.09 6.59 -9.52
CA HIS A 15 5.46 7.86 -10.11
C HIS A 15 6.97 7.84 -10.46
N HIS A 16 7.31 8.21 -11.69
CA HIS A 16 8.68 8.11 -12.21
C HIS A 16 9.72 8.90 -11.40
N LEU A 17 9.36 10.05 -10.83
CA LEU A 17 10.27 10.85 -10.01
C LEU A 17 10.69 10.13 -8.72
N ALA A 18 9.80 9.33 -8.12
CA ALA A 18 10.16 8.52 -6.96
C ALA A 18 11.13 7.38 -7.33
N SER A 19 10.94 6.72 -8.48
CA SER A 19 11.90 5.73 -8.99
C SER A 19 13.27 6.37 -9.27
N GLN A 20 13.29 7.59 -9.81
CA GLN A 20 14.53 8.34 -10.09
C GLN A 20 15.25 8.74 -8.80
N SER A 21 14.52 9.19 -7.78
CA SER A 21 15.08 9.52 -6.46
C SER A 21 15.76 8.29 -5.83
N ALA A 22 15.08 7.13 -5.82
CA ALA A 22 15.68 5.89 -5.37
C ALA A 22 16.95 5.53 -6.17
N LEU A 23 16.88 5.63 -7.50
CA LEU A 23 18.01 5.33 -8.39
C LEU A 23 19.20 6.24 -8.12
N SER A 24 18.96 7.52 -7.85
CA SER A 24 20.01 8.48 -7.50
C SER A 24 20.75 8.05 -6.22
N VAL A 25 20.01 7.66 -5.18
CA VAL A 25 20.60 7.17 -3.93
C VAL A 25 21.37 5.85 -4.13
N LEU A 26 20.86 4.91 -4.94
CA LEU A 26 21.59 3.69 -5.28
C LEU A 26 22.93 3.99 -5.99
N ARG A 27 22.95 4.96 -6.91
CA ARG A 27 24.17 5.41 -7.60
C ARG A 27 25.18 6.09 -6.70
N ASP A 28 24.71 6.75 -5.64
CA ASP A 28 25.56 7.34 -4.61
C ASP A 28 26.12 6.28 -3.61
N GLY A 29 25.82 5.00 -3.84
CA GLY A 29 26.25 3.88 -3.00
C GLY A 29 25.36 3.59 -1.81
N GLY A 30 24.16 4.19 -1.75
CA GLY A 30 23.16 3.87 -0.74
C GLY A 30 22.59 2.45 -0.88
N SER A 31 22.12 1.91 0.23
CA SER A 31 21.43 0.62 0.27
C SER A 31 20.03 0.71 -0.36
N ALA A 32 19.42 -0.45 -0.68
CA ALA A 32 18.04 -0.51 -1.12
C ALA A 32 17.06 0.12 -0.11
N ILE A 33 17.36 0.06 1.19
CA ILE A 33 16.54 0.65 2.24
C ILE A 33 16.66 2.18 2.24
N GLU A 34 17.88 2.73 2.14
CA GLU A 34 18.11 4.17 2.04
C GLU A 34 17.46 4.75 0.77
N ALA A 35 17.61 4.06 -0.35
CA ALA A 35 16.96 4.41 -1.60
C ALA A 35 15.42 4.38 -1.49
N MET A 36 14.87 3.42 -0.76
CA MET A 36 13.42 3.36 -0.50
C MET A 36 12.95 4.53 0.36
N VAL A 37 13.71 4.97 1.37
CA VAL A 37 13.35 6.16 2.17
C VAL A 37 13.31 7.41 1.29
N ALA A 38 14.28 7.58 0.38
CA ALA A 38 14.27 8.70 -0.57
C ALA A 38 13.06 8.64 -1.52
N ALA A 39 12.72 7.44 -2.03
CA ALA A 39 11.52 7.25 -2.83
C ALA A 39 10.25 7.53 -2.05
N ALA A 40 10.16 7.08 -0.78
CA ALA A 40 9.00 7.27 0.10
C ALA A 40 8.76 8.74 0.44
N ALA A 41 9.82 9.51 0.67
CA ALA A 41 9.72 10.95 0.86
C ALA A 41 9.30 11.66 -0.44
N THR A 42 9.89 11.26 -1.58
CA THR A 42 9.59 11.86 -2.88
C THR A 42 8.16 11.56 -3.30
N ILE A 43 7.68 10.31 -3.17
CA ILE A 43 6.31 9.95 -3.58
C ILE A 43 5.25 10.70 -2.75
N ALA A 44 5.53 11.00 -1.48
CA ALA A 44 4.64 11.81 -0.64
C ALA A 44 4.48 13.26 -1.15
N VAL A 45 5.41 13.73 -1.97
CA VAL A 45 5.38 15.05 -2.61
C VAL A 45 4.78 15.01 -4.00
N VAL A 46 5.19 14.02 -4.83
CA VAL A 46 4.84 13.99 -6.26
C VAL A 46 3.54 13.23 -6.56
N TYR A 47 3.02 12.47 -5.58
CA TYR A 47 1.76 11.73 -5.67
C TYR A 47 0.94 11.91 -4.37
N PRO A 48 0.69 13.16 -3.96
CA PRO A 48 0.33 13.51 -2.59
C PRO A 48 -1.12 13.21 -2.21
N HIS A 49 -1.98 12.94 -3.20
CA HIS A 49 -3.38 12.57 -2.98
C HIS A 49 -3.56 11.14 -2.46
N MET A 50 -2.57 10.26 -2.62
CA MET A 50 -2.65 8.84 -2.25
C MET A 50 -1.83 8.45 -1.02
N ASN A 51 -0.85 9.27 -0.63
CA ASN A 51 0.06 8.97 0.47
C ASN A 51 0.67 10.24 1.07
N GLY A 52 1.35 10.12 2.20
CA GLY A 52 1.97 11.29 2.84
C GLY A 52 2.57 10.96 4.21
N LEU A 53 3.23 11.96 4.80
CA LEU A 53 3.84 11.85 6.12
C LEU A 53 2.81 11.62 7.24
N GLY A 54 1.58 12.07 7.04
CA GLY A 54 0.47 11.89 7.97
C GLY A 54 -0.24 10.54 7.85
N GLY A 55 0.37 9.55 7.19
CA GLY A 55 -0.13 8.21 6.97
C GLY A 55 0.65 7.11 7.67
N ASP A 56 0.49 5.89 7.20
CA ASP A 56 1.16 4.69 7.69
C ASP A 56 2.00 4.05 6.59
N GLY A 57 2.98 3.21 6.97
CA GLY A 57 3.83 2.48 6.06
C GLY A 57 4.19 1.08 6.56
N PHE A 58 4.38 0.15 5.63
CA PHE A 58 4.77 -1.22 5.94
C PHE A 58 5.94 -1.66 5.04
N TRP A 59 6.93 -2.30 5.65
CA TRP A 59 8.15 -2.73 5.01
C TRP A 59 8.29 -4.24 5.06
N LEU A 60 8.68 -4.82 3.95
CA LEU A 60 9.17 -6.19 3.88
C LEU A 60 10.56 -6.15 3.24
N ILE A 61 11.58 -6.42 4.06
CA ILE A 61 12.99 -6.34 3.69
C ILE A 61 13.51 -7.76 3.58
N VAL A 62 14.12 -8.10 2.45
CA VAL A 62 14.66 -9.43 2.15
C VAL A 62 16.17 -9.33 1.97
N PRO A 63 16.96 -9.61 3.03
CA PRO A 63 18.41 -9.63 2.94
C PRO A 63 18.90 -10.80 2.06
N PRO A 64 20.01 -10.67 1.33
CA PRO A 64 20.61 -11.79 0.60
C PRO A 64 20.95 -12.94 1.55
N GLY A 65 20.36 -14.12 1.34
CA GLY A 65 20.59 -15.30 2.17
C GLY A 65 20.11 -15.23 3.62
N GLY A 66 19.53 -14.09 4.04
CA GLY A 66 19.01 -13.91 5.40
C GLY A 66 17.48 -14.07 5.48
N GLU A 67 16.94 -14.14 6.70
CA GLU A 67 15.49 -14.17 6.92
C GLU A 67 14.86 -12.80 6.60
N PRO A 68 13.67 -12.78 6.00
CA PRO A 68 12.93 -11.55 5.76
C PRO A 68 12.55 -10.84 7.06
N ILE A 69 12.63 -9.51 7.04
CA ILE A 69 12.32 -8.61 8.15
C ILE A 69 11.09 -7.79 7.77
N ALA A 70 10.05 -7.80 8.60
CA ALA A 70 8.92 -6.93 8.45
C ALA A 70 8.99 -5.75 9.44
N ILE A 71 8.51 -4.56 9.00
CA ILE A 71 8.31 -3.41 9.88
C ILE A 71 6.85 -2.98 9.76
N ASP A 72 6.15 -3.00 10.89
CA ASP A 72 4.84 -2.40 11.09
C ASP A 72 5.02 -0.97 11.58
N ALA A 73 4.78 -0.02 10.70
CA ALA A 73 4.77 1.40 10.99
C ALA A 73 3.35 1.95 10.86
N SER A 74 2.41 1.34 11.55
CA SER A 74 1.04 1.81 11.66
C SER A 74 0.74 2.39 13.04
N GLY A 75 -0.01 3.48 13.07
CA GLY A 75 -0.37 4.15 14.30
C GLY A 75 -1.65 3.59 14.92
N ALA A 76 -1.71 3.66 16.25
CA ALA A 76 -2.90 3.31 17.02
C ALA A 76 -3.90 4.47 17.11
N ALA A 77 -5.14 4.17 17.47
CA ALA A 77 -6.16 5.18 17.82
C ALA A 77 -5.68 6.06 18.99
N GLY A 78 -5.85 7.37 18.86
CA GLY A 78 -5.47 8.33 19.88
C GLY A 78 -6.23 8.12 21.19
N SER A 79 -5.67 8.63 22.28
CA SER A 79 -6.21 8.47 23.64
C SER A 79 -7.61 9.07 23.82
N LEU A 80 -7.96 10.06 23.00
CA LEU A 80 -9.28 10.71 23.02
C LEU A 80 -10.31 10.02 22.10
N ALA A 81 -9.89 9.04 21.29
CA ALA A 81 -10.76 8.30 20.37
C ALA A 81 -11.51 7.17 21.10
N THR A 82 -12.50 7.51 21.90
CA THR A 82 -13.31 6.55 22.66
C THR A 82 -14.66 6.29 21.98
N LEU A 83 -15.29 5.13 22.22
CA LEU A 83 -16.67 4.88 21.77
C LEU A 83 -17.63 5.98 22.23
N ALA A 84 -17.47 6.50 23.47
CA ALA A 84 -18.30 7.59 23.99
C ALA A 84 -18.13 8.89 23.18
N ALA A 85 -16.91 9.21 22.72
CA ALA A 85 -16.65 10.39 21.89
C ALA A 85 -17.29 10.30 20.49
N TYR A 86 -17.67 9.09 20.05
CA TYR A 86 -18.30 8.81 18.75
C TYR A 86 -19.75 8.34 18.87
N GLY A 87 -20.31 8.31 20.09
CA GLY A 87 -21.62 7.73 20.38
C GLY A 87 -22.83 8.41 19.70
N ASP A 88 -22.62 9.58 19.09
CA ASP A 88 -23.61 10.30 18.29
C ASP A 88 -23.63 9.85 16.81
N LEU A 89 -22.71 8.96 16.39
CA LEU A 89 -22.52 8.54 15.01
C LEU A 89 -22.88 7.05 14.82
N ALA A 90 -23.37 6.72 13.63
CA ALA A 90 -23.61 5.34 13.22
C ALA A 90 -22.29 4.63 12.79
N HIS A 91 -21.34 5.39 12.29
CA HIS A 91 -20.01 4.92 11.85
C HIS A 91 -18.99 6.05 11.94
N ILE A 92 -17.72 5.71 11.97
CA ILE A 92 -16.64 6.68 11.95
C ILE A 92 -16.67 7.42 10.60
N PRO A 93 -16.61 8.78 10.60
CA PRO A 93 -16.63 9.54 9.37
C PRO A 93 -15.38 9.28 8.54
N HIS A 94 -15.51 9.41 7.21
CA HIS A 94 -14.38 9.30 6.31
C HIS A 94 -13.57 10.60 6.19
N ARG A 95 -14.17 11.74 6.52
CA ARG A 95 -13.56 13.07 6.37
C ARG A 95 -13.68 13.92 7.63
N GLY A 96 -12.79 14.91 7.72
CA GLY A 96 -12.76 15.88 8.80
C GLY A 96 -11.98 15.43 10.04
N PRO A 97 -11.93 16.28 11.09
CA PRO A 97 -11.10 16.04 12.27
C PRO A 97 -11.39 14.71 12.99
N ARG A 98 -12.65 14.29 13.05
CA ARG A 98 -13.05 13.01 13.69
C ARG A 98 -12.67 11.77 12.87
N ALA A 99 -12.32 11.92 11.60
CA ALA A 99 -11.76 10.85 10.76
C ALA A 99 -10.26 10.65 11.01
N ALA A 100 -9.56 11.71 11.42
CA ALA A 100 -8.13 11.77 11.68
C ALA A 100 -7.81 11.29 13.11
N LEU A 101 -8.13 10.03 13.42
CA LEU A 101 -8.14 9.54 14.81
C LEU A 101 -6.98 8.60 15.17
N THR A 102 -6.16 8.20 14.20
CA THR A 102 -4.98 7.33 14.43
C THR A 102 -3.69 8.12 14.28
N VAL A 103 -2.68 7.78 15.08
CA VAL A 103 -1.33 8.34 14.95
C VAL A 103 -0.76 7.96 13.58
N ALA A 104 0.00 8.85 12.95
CA ALA A 104 0.68 8.56 11.69
C ALA A 104 2.00 7.81 11.94
N GLY A 105 2.21 6.68 11.26
CA GLY A 105 3.39 5.83 11.46
C GLY A 105 4.48 5.96 10.39
N THR A 106 4.18 6.54 9.22
CA THR A 106 5.10 6.58 8.05
C THR A 106 6.53 6.97 8.42
N VAL A 107 6.72 8.09 9.11
CA VAL A 107 8.07 8.63 9.42
C VAL A 107 8.81 7.74 10.42
N SER A 108 8.11 7.11 11.37
CA SER A 108 8.73 6.14 12.29
C SER A 108 9.20 4.88 11.56
N GLY A 109 8.47 4.48 10.51
CA GLY A 109 8.86 3.39 9.63
C GLY A 109 10.16 3.67 8.88
N TRP A 110 10.33 4.90 8.37
CA TRP A 110 11.59 5.33 7.76
C TRP A 110 12.75 5.26 8.77
N ALA A 111 12.52 5.77 9.99
CA ALA A 111 13.54 5.75 11.04
C ALA A 111 13.96 4.31 11.41
N GLU A 112 12.99 3.41 11.58
CA GLU A 112 13.29 2.01 11.92
C GLU A 112 13.95 1.26 10.76
N ALA A 113 13.53 1.52 9.52
CA ALA A 113 14.15 0.94 8.32
C ALA A 113 15.62 1.39 8.18
N LEU A 114 15.95 2.66 8.46
CA LEU A 114 17.35 3.14 8.44
C LEU A 114 18.20 2.46 9.52
N LYS A 115 17.65 2.15 10.70
CA LYS A 115 18.37 1.34 11.71
C LYS A 115 18.64 -0.07 11.19
N VAL A 116 17.69 -0.68 10.48
CA VAL A 116 17.90 -1.99 9.82
C VAL A 116 18.97 -1.88 8.73
N SER A 117 18.94 -0.84 7.91
CA SER A 117 19.94 -0.59 6.88
C SER A 117 21.34 -0.53 7.47
N HIS A 118 21.54 0.30 8.49
CA HIS A 118 22.83 0.44 9.14
C HIS A 118 23.34 -0.89 9.75
N ALA A 119 22.43 -1.65 10.36
CA ALA A 119 22.80 -2.95 10.94
C ALA A 119 23.19 -3.99 9.88
N LEU A 120 22.58 -3.96 8.69
CA LEU A 120 22.84 -4.92 7.61
C LEU A 120 24.05 -4.54 6.75
N THR A 121 24.26 -3.25 6.50
CA THR A 121 25.19 -2.76 5.46
C THR A 121 26.35 -1.92 6.02
N GLY A 122 26.20 -1.37 7.22
CA GLY A 122 27.10 -0.36 7.77
C GLY A 122 26.95 1.03 7.13
N ASN A 123 26.11 1.18 6.11
CA ASN A 123 25.89 2.46 5.43
C ASN A 123 25.01 3.39 6.27
N ALA A 124 25.30 4.69 6.15
CA ALA A 124 24.53 5.75 6.79
C ALA A 124 24.66 7.04 5.97
N LEU A 125 23.93 7.11 4.83
CA LEU A 125 23.80 8.37 4.11
C LEU A 125 23.01 9.38 4.98
N PRO A 126 23.41 10.66 4.98
CA PRO A 126 22.73 11.67 5.80
C PRO A 126 21.29 11.90 5.33
N LEU A 127 20.39 12.19 6.27
CA LEU A 127 18.98 12.48 5.95
C LEU A 127 18.85 13.65 4.97
N THR A 128 19.74 14.65 5.04
CA THR A 128 19.79 15.75 4.09
C THR A 128 19.99 15.29 2.65
N ARG A 129 20.71 14.16 2.42
CA ARG A 129 20.82 13.54 1.10
C ARG A 129 19.56 12.73 0.76
N LEU A 130 19.05 11.93 1.68
CA LEU A 130 17.90 11.06 1.42
C LEU A 130 16.61 11.85 1.14
N LEU A 131 16.44 13.00 1.78
CA LEU A 131 15.25 13.85 1.61
C LEU A 131 15.43 14.98 0.58
N ALA A 132 16.62 15.11 -0.04
CA ALA A 132 16.96 16.22 -0.93
C ALA A 132 15.98 16.40 -2.10
N ASP A 133 15.68 15.31 -2.81
CA ASP A 133 14.78 15.35 -3.97
C ASP A 133 13.35 15.73 -3.56
N ALA A 134 12.85 15.14 -2.46
CA ALA A 134 11.53 15.47 -1.92
C ALA A 134 11.42 16.95 -1.52
N ILE A 135 12.46 17.50 -0.86
CA ILE A 135 12.53 18.92 -0.48
C ILE A 135 12.56 19.81 -1.72
N ASP A 136 13.36 19.45 -2.72
CA ASP A 136 13.45 20.20 -3.97
C ASP A 136 12.10 20.22 -4.71
N TYR A 137 11.48 19.08 -4.91
CA TYR A 137 10.18 18.97 -5.57
C TYR A 137 9.06 19.70 -4.82
N ALA A 138 9.03 19.62 -3.50
CA ALA A 138 8.05 20.35 -2.70
C ALA A 138 8.22 21.86 -2.78
N ARG A 139 9.48 22.35 -2.79
CA ARG A 139 9.82 23.78 -2.85
C ARG A 139 9.67 24.36 -4.25
N ASN A 140 10.21 23.68 -5.25
CA ASN A 140 10.31 24.19 -6.63
C ASN A 140 9.15 23.73 -7.53
N GLY A 141 8.27 22.86 -6.99
CA GLY A 141 7.06 22.41 -7.64
C GLY A 141 7.25 21.24 -8.60
N THR A 142 6.18 20.45 -8.73
CA THR A 142 6.08 19.28 -9.60
C THR A 142 4.91 19.42 -10.57
N PRO A 143 4.92 18.72 -11.72
CA PRO A 143 3.77 18.71 -12.59
C PRO A 143 2.61 17.93 -11.94
N VAL A 144 1.41 18.53 -11.98
CA VAL A 144 0.17 17.85 -11.56
C VAL A 144 -0.10 16.66 -12.49
N THR A 145 -0.28 15.47 -11.92
CA THR A 145 -0.66 14.29 -12.69
C THR A 145 -2.15 14.29 -13.03
N ALA A 146 -2.54 13.52 -14.04
CA ALA A 146 -3.96 13.31 -14.36
C ALA A 146 -4.72 12.69 -13.17
N SER A 147 -4.09 11.75 -12.46
CA SER A 147 -4.65 11.13 -11.25
C SER A 147 -4.93 12.17 -10.17
N GLN A 148 -3.96 13.03 -9.83
CA GLN A 148 -4.14 14.10 -8.84
C GLN A 148 -5.25 15.08 -9.24
N ALA A 149 -5.25 15.55 -10.49
CA ALA A 149 -6.27 16.49 -10.97
C ALA A 149 -7.67 15.88 -10.92
N THR A 150 -7.82 14.63 -11.38
CA THR A 150 -9.08 13.90 -11.35
C THR A 150 -9.57 13.66 -9.93
N ALA A 151 -8.68 13.21 -9.03
CA ALA A 151 -9.02 12.99 -7.63
C ALA A 151 -9.45 14.30 -6.96
N THR A 152 -8.71 15.41 -7.17
CA THR A 152 -9.07 16.71 -6.59
C THR A 152 -10.41 17.22 -7.12
N ALA A 153 -10.68 17.08 -8.42
CA ALA A 153 -11.94 17.52 -9.01
C ALA A 153 -13.13 16.66 -8.54
N SER A 154 -12.96 15.34 -8.47
CA SER A 154 -14.04 14.42 -8.07
C SER A 154 -14.39 14.54 -6.58
N LYS A 155 -13.45 14.96 -5.74
CA LYS A 155 -13.61 15.12 -4.28
C LYS A 155 -13.75 16.58 -3.85
N PHE A 156 -13.82 17.52 -4.79
CA PHE A 156 -13.82 18.95 -4.52
C PHE A 156 -14.92 19.36 -3.52
N ASP A 157 -16.16 18.97 -3.77
CA ASP A 157 -17.30 19.35 -2.91
C ASP A 157 -17.25 18.70 -1.53
N GLU A 158 -16.63 17.52 -1.41
CA GLU A 158 -16.44 16.80 -0.16
C GLU A 158 -15.33 17.42 0.72
N LEU A 159 -14.30 18.03 0.10
CA LEU A 159 -13.05 18.36 0.79
C LEU A 159 -12.75 19.87 0.88
N LYS A 160 -13.28 20.71 -0.01
CA LYS A 160 -12.90 22.14 -0.14
C LYS A 160 -13.03 22.97 1.13
N ASP A 161 -13.99 22.61 2.00
CA ASP A 161 -14.29 23.33 3.24
C ASP A 161 -13.61 22.72 4.48
N LEU A 162 -12.80 21.66 4.30
CA LEU A 162 -12.07 21.03 5.40
C LEU A 162 -10.82 21.84 5.78
N PRO A 163 -10.41 21.80 7.05
CA PRO A 163 -9.29 22.58 7.56
C PRO A 163 -8.00 22.37 6.75
N GLY A 164 -7.45 23.46 6.20
CA GLY A 164 -6.20 23.48 5.46
C GLY A 164 -6.26 22.87 4.06
N PHE A 165 -7.42 22.34 3.63
CA PHE A 165 -7.51 21.68 2.31
C PHE A 165 -7.39 22.68 1.16
N ALA A 166 -8.18 23.76 1.18
CA ALA A 166 -8.21 24.73 0.08
C ALA A 166 -6.83 25.41 -0.09
N GLU A 167 -6.18 25.78 1.01
CA GLU A 167 -4.87 26.44 0.99
C GLU A 167 -3.75 25.51 0.48
N THR A 168 -3.91 24.21 0.65
CA THR A 168 -2.87 23.23 0.29
C THR A 168 -3.07 22.65 -1.11
N TRP A 169 -4.30 22.35 -1.50
CA TRP A 169 -4.62 21.53 -2.67
C TRP A 169 -5.24 22.27 -3.84
N LEU A 170 -5.74 23.49 -3.61
CA LEU A 170 -6.40 24.27 -4.64
C LEU A 170 -5.49 25.40 -5.15
N VAL A 171 -5.57 25.69 -6.44
CA VAL A 171 -4.93 26.84 -7.08
C VAL A 171 -6.01 27.85 -7.40
N ASP A 172 -5.94 29.05 -6.83
CA ASP A 172 -6.98 30.09 -6.96
C ASP A 172 -8.40 29.57 -6.63
N GLY A 173 -8.49 28.70 -5.60
CA GLY A 173 -9.75 28.09 -5.13
C GLY A 173 -10.33 27.02 -6.03
N LYS A 174 -9.56 26.48 -6.98
CA LYS A 174 -9.97 25.46 -7.94
C LYS A 174 -9.04 24.25 -7.93
N PRO A 175 -9.53 23.06 -8.34
CA PRO A 175 -8.65 21.90 -8.60
C PRO A 175 -7.54 22.28 -9.58
N PRO A 176 -6.29 21.84 -9.35
CA PRO A 176 -5.17 22.16 -10.22
C PRO A 176 -5.31 21.47 -11.59
N GLU A 177 -4.84 22.13 -12.65
CA GLU A 177 -4.89 21.58 -14.01
C GLU A 177 -3.73 20.58 -14.24
N VAL A 178 -3.99 19.55 -15.03
CA VAL A 178 -2.98 18.56 -15.44
C VAL A 178 -1.79 19.26 -16.09
N GLY A 179 -0.58 18.93 -15.68
CA GLY A 179 0.66 19.48 -16.19
C GLY A 179 1.01 20.87 -15.64
N SER A 180 0.12 21.51 -14.87
CA SER A 180 0.46 22.74 -14.15
C SER A 180 1.49 22.45 -13.05
N ARG A 181 2.22 23.49 -12.60
CA ARG A 181 3.21 23.32 -11.54
C ARG A 181 2.57 23.48 -10.17
N PHE A 182 2.68 22.46 -9.34
CA PHE A 182 2.12 22.40 -8.00
C PHE A 182 3.20 22.52 -6.94
N TYR A 183 3.06 23.48 -6.05
CA TYR A 183 4.03 23.82 -5.00
C TYR A 183 3.50 23.43 -3.63
N GLN A 184 4.41 22.94 -2.75
CA GLN A 184 4.08 22.54 -1.38
C GLN A 184 5.09 23.14 -0.38
N PRO A 185 5.13 24.48 -0.23
CA PRO A 185 6.19 25.16 0.55
C PRO A 185 6.17 24.77 2.03
N ALA A 186 5.00 24.58 2.64
CA ALA A 186 4.87 24.12 4.02
C ALA A 186 5.43 22.71 4.21
N LEU A 187 5.15 21.80 3.28
CA LEU A 187 5.70 20.44 3.29
C LEU A 187 7.23 20.46 3.06
N ALA A 188 7.74 21.31 2.18
CA ALA A 188 9.17 21.50 1.99
C ALA A 188 9.87 21.95 3.28
N SER A 189 9.27 22.89 4.03
CA SER A 189 9.77 23.31 5.35
C SER A 189 9.78 22.16 6.36
N THR A 190 8.71 21.37 6.40
CA THR A 190 8.61 20.20 7.30
C THR A 190 9.65 19.14 6.97
N LEU A 191 9.84 18.81 5.68
CA LEU A 191 10.86 17.85 5.24
C LEU A 191 12.29 18.37 5.54
N THR A 192 12.54 19.67 5.37
CA THR A 192 13.82 20.30 5.73
C THR A 192 14.07 20.17 7.23
N GLN A 193 13.08 20.45 8.07
CA GLN A 193 13.20 20.29 9.53
C GLN A 193 13.52 18.83 9.91
N LEU A 194 12.84 17.84 9.28
CA LEU A 194 13.13 16.43 9.51
C LEU A 194 14.55 16.04 9.08
N ALA A 195 15.05 16.60 7.98
CA ALA A 195 16.41 16.36 7.49
C ALA A 195 17.47 16.90 8.44
N GLU A 196 17.21 18.03 9.10
CA GLU A 196 18.14 18.72 10.01
C GLU A 196 18.05 18.19 11.46
N GLU A 197 16.84 17.97 11.98
CA GLU A 197 16.61 17.56 13.37
C GLU A 197 16.56 16.04 13.58
N GLY A 198 16.39 15.26 12.49
CA GLY A 198 16.18 13.83 12.54
C GLY A 198 14.68 13.43 12.54
N LEU A 199 14.38 12.22 12.10
CA LEU A 199 13.02 11.71 11.94
C LEU A 199 12.24 11.59 13.25
N GLU A 200 12.93 11.42 14.36
CA GLU A 200 12.31 11.37 15.71
C GLU A 200 11.65 12.69 16.12
N SER A 201 12.02 13.83 15.53
CA SER A 201 11.38 15.13 15.76
C SER A 201 9.87 15.12 15.44
N PHE A 202 9.43 14.23 14.53
CA PHE A 202 8.01 14.02 14.22
C PHE A 202 7.20 13.52 15.41
N TYR A 203 7.82 12.78 16.32
CA TYR A 203 7.15 12.12 17.45
C TYR A 203 7.54 12.69 18.81
N ARG A 204 8.79 13.17 19.00
CA ARG A 204 9.39 13.51 20.30
C ARG A 204 10.22 14.79 20.27
N GLY A 205 9.94 15.68 19.32
CA GLY A 205 10.73 16.90 19.14
C GLY A 205 9.89 18.15 18.89
N PRO A 206 10.50 19.23 18.41
CA PRO A 206 9.81 20.47 18.10
C PRO A 206 8.68 20.30 17.07
N LEU A 207 8.86 19.41 16.09
CA LEU A 207 7.83 19.10 15.11
C LEU A 207 6.62 18.43 15.78
N ALA A 208 6.84 17.45 16.68
CA ALA A 208 5.75 16.81 17.43
C ALA A 208 4.91 17.82 18.22
N ALA A 209 5.57 18.76 18.88
CA ALA A 209 4.87 19.82 19.63
C ALA A 209 4.04 20.73 18.70
N ARG A 210 4.53 21.05 17.49
CA ARG A 210 3.78 21.80 16.48
C ARG A 210 2.58 21.01 15.94
N LEU A 211 2.77 19.72 15.62
CA LEU A 211 1.70 18.83 15.17
C LEU A 211 0.59 18.74 16.24
N ALA A 212 0.96 18.49 17.49
CA ALA A 212 0.00 18.35 18.59
C ALA A 212 -0.83 19.60 18.82
N ARG A 213 -0.22 20.80 18.73
CA ARG A 213 -0.98 22.07 18.80
C ARG A 213 -1.98 22.22 17.65
N GLY A 214 -1.58 21.82 16.43
CA GLY A 214 -2.49 21.80 15.29
C GLY A 214 -3.65 20.84 15.48
N MET A 215 -3.36 19.63 15.98
CA MET A 215 -4.38 18.62 16.32
C MET A 215 -5.38 19.12 17.36
N GLU A 216 -4.89 19.69 18.45
CA GLU A 216 -5.74 20.28 19.50
C GLU A 216 -6.62 21.40 18.96
N THR A 217 -6.04 22.33 18.18
CA THR A 217 -6.78 23.45 17.58
C THR A 217 -7.90 22.98 16.65
N LEU A 218 -7.67 21.91 15.90
CA LEU A 218 -8.63 21.36 14.95
C LEU A 218 -9.56 20.29 15.56
N GLY A 219 -9.33 19.90 16.82
CA GLY A 219 -10.14 18.91 17.53
C GLY A 219 -9.92 17.47 17.07
N LEU A 220 -8.70 17.11 16.62
CA LEU A 220 -8.34 15.73 16.37
C LEU A 220 -8.24 14.96 17.71
N PRO A 221 -8.68 13.70 17.78
CA PRO A 221 -8.65 12.92 19.02
C PRO A 221 -7.26 12.28 19.30
N ILE A 222 -6.18 12.99 18.96
CA ILE A 222 -4.78 12.59 19.13
C ILE A 222 -4.07 13.66 19.97
N THR A 223 -3.26 13.24 20.93
CA THR A 223 -2.52 14.12 21.83
C THR A 223 -1.01 14.05 21.57
N LEU A 224 -0.23 14.99 22.15
CA LEU A 224 1.23 14.90 22.15
C LEU A 224 1.72 13.61 22.82
N ALA A 225 1.02 13.14 23.86
CA ALA A 225 1.38 11.89 24.54
C ALA A 225 1.22 10.67 23.60
N ASP A 226 0.20 10.67 22.74
CA ASP A 226 0.00 9.62 21.73
C ASP A 226 1.13 9.62 20.68
N LEU A 227 1.53 10.81 20.21
CA LEU A 227 2.69 10.96 19.32
C LEU A 227 3.96 10.45 19.99
N ASN A 228 4.25 10.88 21.22
CA ASN A 228 5.45 10.48 21.97
C ASN A 228 5.51 8.97 22.24
N ALA A 229 4.38 8.31 22.41
CA ALA A 229 4.31 6.87 22.68
C ALA A 229 4.50 6.02 21.41
N HIS A 230 4.30 6.59 20.22
CA HIS A 230 4.36 5.84 18.99
C HIS A 230 5.79 5.39 18.62
N VAL A 231 5.93 4.13 18.20
CA VAL A 231 7.14 3.54 17.64
C VAL A 231 6.78 2.51 16.58
N ALA A 232 7.51 2.50 15.46
CA ALA A 232 7.45 1.41 14.50
C ALA A 232 8.05 0.13 15.10
N ARG A 233 7.52 -1.02 14.73
CA ARG A 233 7.91 -2.31 15.30
C ARG A 233 8.42 -3.27 14.23
N ARG A 234 9.52 -3.96 14.51
CA ARG A 234 9.91 -5.13 13.73
C ARG A 234 9.01 -6.29 14.10
N THR A 235 8.52 -6.99 13.08
CA THR A 235 7.65 -8.16 13.24
C THR A 235 8.16 -9.30 12.36
N THR A 236 7.71 -10.52 12.66
CA THR A 236 7.97 -11.67 11.80
C THR A 236 6.93 -11.70 10.69
N PRO A 237 7.32 -11.69 9.40
CA PRO A 237 6.37 -11.81 8.31
C PRO A 237 5.70 -13.19 8.29
N LEU A 238 4.47 -13.26 7.77
CA LEU A 238 3.82 -14.52 7.44
C LEU A 238 4.53 -15.16 6.25
N LYS A 239 4.57 -16.49 6.22
CA LYS A 239 5.25 -17.28 5.20
C LYS A 239 4.30 -18.33 4.62
N LEU A 240 4.27 -18.44 3.31
CA LEU A 240 3.62 -19.52 2.56
C LEU A 240 4.67 -20.38 1.89
N ALA A 241 4.62 -21.69 2.11
CA ALA A 241 5.32 -22.66 1.28
C ALA A 241 4.47 -22.94 0.02
N HIS A 242 4.87 -22.35 -1.10
CA HIS A 242 4.25 -22.52 -2.41
C HIS A 242 5.07 -23.52 -3.24
N GLN A 243 4.46 -24.22 -4.21
CA GLN A 243 5.19 -25.17 -5.08
C GLN A 243 6.37 -24.52 -5.82
N GLN A 244 6.29 -23.22 -6.12
CA GLN A 244 7.32 -22.47 -6.83
C GLN A 244 8.38 -21.83 -5.91
N GLY A 245 8.22 -21.92 -4.58
CA GLY A 245 9.15 -21.32 -3.61
C GLY A 245 8.49 -20.84 -2.34
N GLU A 246 9.17 -19.96 -1.62
CA GLU A 246 8.67 -19.33 -0.40
C GLU A 246 8.15 -17.92 -0.70
N VAL A 247 6.95 -17.63 -0.20
CA VAL A 247 6.30 -16.32 -0.37
C VAL A 247 6.02 -15.71 0.98
N TRP A 248 6.31 -14.43 1.16
CA TRP A 248 6.10 -13.69 2.39
C TRP A 248 5.18 -12.49 2.20
N ASN A 249 4.45 -12.20 3.24
CA ASN A 249 3.67 -10.98 3.40
C ASN A 249 3.63 -10.59 4.88
N LEU A 250 3.06 -9.43 5.21
CA LEU A 250 3.04 -8.97 6.59
C LEU A 250 1.97 -9.67 7.43
N ALA A 251 2.28 -9.82 8.71
CA ALA A 251 1.34 -10.25 9.74
C ALA A 251 0.27 -9.18 10.04
N PRO A 252 -0.80 -9.50 10.78
CA PRO A 252 -1.75 -8.50 11.26
C PRO A 252 -1.04 -7.29 11.93
N PRO A 253 -1.64 -6.09 11.84
CA PRO A 253 -3.02 -5.79 11.49
C PRO A 253 -3.31 -5.75 9.99
N THR A 254 -2.35 -6.17 9.13
CA THR A 254 -2.50 -6.14 7.67
C THR A 254 -3.31 -7.31 7.13
N GLN A 255 -3.78 -7.17 5.89
CA GLN A 255 -4.40 -8.28 5.14
C GLN A 255 -3.38 -9.18 4.41
N GLY A 256 -2.13 -9.24 4.87
CA GLY A 256 -1.11 -10.12 4.26
C GLY A 256 -1.50 -11.59 4.24
N LEU A 257 -2.25 -12.05 5.25
CA LEU A 257 -2.88 -13.37 5.25
C LEU A 257 -3.71 -13.61 3.99
N VAL A 258 -4.49 -12.62 3.54
CA VAL A 258 -5.36 -12.77 2.36
C VAL A 258 -4.55 -13.05 1.11
N SER A 259 -3.48 -12.27 0.87
CA SER A 259 -2.59 -12.48 -0.28
C SER A 259 -1.97 -13.88 -0.30
N LEU A 260 -1.49 -14.34 0.85
CA LEU A 260 -0.88 -15.66 0.96
C LEU A 260 -1.93 -16.78 0.88
N ALA A 261 -3.11 -16.61 1.47
CA ALA A 261 -4.18 -17.59 1.39
C ALA A 261 -4.71 -17.77 -0.04
N ILE A 262 -4.88 -16.68 -0.81
CA ILE A 262 -5.26 -16.79 -2.23
C ILE A 262 -4.22 -17.61 -2.99
N LEU A 263 -2.92 -17.30 -2.84
CA LEU A 263 -1.86 -18.06 -3.50
C LEU A 263 -1.82 -19.52 -3.03
N GLY A 264 -1.97 -19.76 -1.73
CA GLY A 264 -1.97 -21.12 -1.18
C GLY A 264 -3.16 -21.97 -1.64
N ILE A 265 -4.34 -21.36 -1.81
CA ILE A 265 -5.52 -22.02 -2.38
C ILE A 265 -5.29 -22.31 -3.86
N THR A 266 -4.87 -21.31 -4.64
CA THR A 266 -4.66 -21.45 -6.10
C THR A 266 -3.51 -22.38 -6.45
N ASP A 267 -2.48 -22.51 -5.59
CA ASP A 267 -1.39 -23.47 -5.73
C ASP A 267 -1.88 -24.94 -5.78
N ARG A 268 -3.10 -25.21 -5.29
CA ARG A 268 -3.77 -26.51 -5.29
C ARG A 268 -4.77 -26.70 -6.44
N LEU A 269 -4.89 -25.69 -7.28
CA LEU A 269 -5.78 -25.68 -8.45
C LEU A 269 -4.94 -25.73 -9.75
N ALA A 270 -5.56 -26.14 -10.85
CA ALA A 270 -4.88 -26.24 -12.15
C ALA A 270 -4.70 -24.85 -12.79
N MET A 271 -3.73 -24.06 -12.29
CA MET A 271 -3.51 -22.67 -12.73
C MET A 271 -2.59 -22.54 -13.93
N ALA A 272 -1.65 -23.47 -14.14
CA ALA A 272 -0.61 -23.34 -15.17
C ALA A 272 -1.18 -23.28 -16.61
N ASP A 273 -2.16 -24.11 -16.90
CA ASP A 273 -2.81 -24.20 -18.23
C ASP A 273 -4.17 -23.51 -18.28
N ALA A 274 -4.52 -22.73 -17.27
CA ALA A 274 -5.80 -22.02 -17.22
C ALA A 274 -5.82 -20.87 -18.24
N ASP A 275 -6.91 -20.78 -19.01
CA ASP A 275 -7.21 -19.60 -19.82
C ASP A 275 -7.56 -18.39 -18.94
N ASP A 276 -7.75 -17.21 -19.56
CA ASP A 276 -8.05 -16.00 -18.81
C ASP A 276 -9.31 -16.12 -17.94
N ALA A 277 -10.37 -16.74 -18.43
CA ALA A 277 -11.61 -16.91 -17.66
C ALA A 277 -11.42 -17.88 -16.47
N GLY A 278 -10.73 -18.99 -16.68
CA GLY A 278 -10.39 -19.94 -15.62
C GLY A 278 -9.46 -19.35 -14.56
N THR A 279 -8.46 -18.56 -14.99
CA THR A 279 -7.55 -17.85 -14.10
C THR A 279 -8.31 -16.86 -13.22
N VAL A 280 -9.14 -15.99 -13.82
CA VAL A 280 -9.96 -15.00 -13.09
C VAL A 280 -10.90 -15.71 -12.12
N HIS A 281 -11.67 -16.70 -12.59
CA HIS A 281 -12.64 -17.40 -11.78
C HIS A 281 -12.02 -18.04 -10.53
N ARG A 282 -10.94 -18.81 -10.70
CA ARG A 282 -10.28 -19.51 -9.57
C ARG A 282 -9.67 -18.55 -8.55
N ILE A 283 -9.04 -17.45 -9.00
CA ILE A 283 -8.52 -16.44 -8.09
C ILE A 283 -9.67 -15.71 -7.37
N VAL A 284 -10.76 -15.40 -8.06
CA VAL A 284 -11.97 -14.80 -7.46
C VAL A 284 -12.56 -15.70 -6.38
N GLU A 285 -12.72 -16.99 -6.66
CA GLU A 285 -13.26 -17.94 -5.67
C GLU A 285 -12.31 -18.11 -4.47
N ALA A 286 -11.00 -18.19 -4.71
CA ALA A 286 -10.00 -18.18 -3.63
C ALA A 286 -10.04 -16.88 -2.82
N THR A 287 -10.26 -15.73 -3.47
CA THR A 287 -10.40 -14.42 -2.80
C THR A 287 -11.59 -14.39 -1.85
N LYS A 288 -12.76 -14.91 -2.26
CA LYS A 288 -13.96 -15.00 -1.40
C LYS A 288 -13.67 -15.77 -0.11
N LEU A 289 -12.96 -16.89 -0.23
CA LEU A 289 -12.58 -17.74 0.92
C LEU A 289 -11.55 -17.04 1.82
N ALA A 290 -10.53 -16.40 1.23
CA ALA A 290 -9.50 -15.68 1.96
C ALA A 290 -10.04 -14.44 2.70
N PHE A 291 -11.00 -13.73 2.12
CA PHE A 291 -11.69 -12.63 2.80
C PHE A 291 -12.51 -13.13 3.99
N GLY A 292 -13.09 -14.34 3.92
CA GLY A 292 -13.72 -14.97 5.07
C GLY A 292 -12.75 -15.18 6.25
N LEU A 293 -11.51 -15.60 5.97
CA LEU A 293 -10.47 -15.71 7.00
C LEU A 293 -10.10 -14.34 7.59
N ARG A 294 -9.95 -13.32 6.75
CA ARG A 294 -9.68 -11.95 7.16
C ARG A 294 -10.72 -11.44 8.15
N ASP A 295 -11.98 -11.53 7.76
CA ASP A 295 -13.10 -10.98 8.52
C ASP A 295 -13.33 -11.70 9.85
N ALA A 296 -12.93 -12.97 9.94
CA ALA A 296 -13.01 -13.76 11.16
C ALA A 296 -11.84 -13.56 12.13
N HIS A 297 -10.64 -13.20 11.64
CA HIS A 297 -9.43 -13.31 12.45
C HIS A 297 -8.56 -12.04 12.52
N ILE A 298 -8.59 -11.15 11.52
CA ILE A 298 -7.62 -10.03 11.46
C ILE A 298 -8.09 -8.84 12.31
N THR A 299 -7.29 -8.50 13.31
CA THR A 299 -7.46 -7.35 14.21
C THR A 299 -6.09 -6.87 14.71
N ASP A 300 -6.08 -6.01 15.71
CA ASP A 300 -4.85 -5.63 16.44
C ASP A 300 -4.09 -6.89 16.88
N PRO A 301 -2.77 -6.97 16.65
CA PRO A 301 -1.97 -8.15 17.02
C PRO A 301 -2.09 -8.58 18.48
N ARG A 302 -2.40 -7.64 19.38
CA ARG A 302 -2.58 -7.93 20.82
C ARG A 302 -3.91 -8.61 21.14
N GLU A 303 -4.86 -8.60 20.22
CA GLU A 303 -6.22 -9.15 20.38
C GLU A 303 -6.45 -10.40 19.56
N LEU A 304 -5.43 -10.91 18.87
CA LEU A 304 -5.53 -12.13 18.07
C LEU A 304 -5.85 -13.33 18.96
N LYS A 305 -6.86 -14.11 18.56
CA LYS A 305 -7.28 -15.34 19.25
C LYS A 305 -6.78 -16.62 18.56
N THR A 306 -6.23 -16.48 17.36
CA THR A 306 -5.76 -17.58 16.51
C THR A 306 -4.34 -17.29 16.07
N ASP A 307 -3.50 -18.32 16.01
CA ASP A 307 -2.22 -18.23 15.33
C ASP A 307 -2.48 -18.07 13.82
N ILE A 308 -2.24 -16.88 13.32
CA ILE A 308 -2.52 -16.52 11.93
C ILE A 308 -1.66 -17.34 10.95
N GLN A 309 -0.43 -17.70 11.35
CA GLN A 309 0.43 -18.53 10.50
C GLN A 309 -0.17 -19.93 10.29
N SER A 310 -0.87 -20.50 11.26
CA SER A 310 -1.49 -21.83 11.14
C SER A 310 -2.63 -21.87 10.11
N LEU A 311 -3.23 -20.73 9.76
CA LEU A 311 -4.25 -20.66 8.69
C LEU A 311 -3.65 -20.85 7.29
N LEU A 312 -2.32 -20.81 7.17
CA LEU A 312 -1.57 -21.10 5.95
C LEU A 312 -0.98 -22.52 5.92
N ASP A 313 -1.32 -23.35 6.88
CA ASP A 313 -0.88 -24.75 6.90
C ASP A 313 -1.45 -25.52 5.69
N PRO A 314 -0.69 -26.49 5.14
CA PRO A 314 -1.11 -27.24 3.95
C PRO A 314 -2.51 -27.87 4.05
N ALA A 315 -2.88 -28.40 5.20
CA ALA A 315 -4.20 -29.01 5.41
C ALA A 315 -5.33 -27.96 5.43
N ALA A 316 -5.10 -26.81 6.07
CA ALA A 316 -6.07 -25.72 6.09
C ALA A 316 -6.32 -25.15 4.68
N LEU A 317 -5.25 -24.93 3.91
CA LEU A 317 -5.34 -24.44 2.55
C LEU A 317 -5.99 -25.47 1.60
N GLN A 318 -5.73 -26.80 1.79
CA GLN A 318 -6.38 -27.85 1.01
C GLN A 318 -7.90 -27.85 1.26
N ALA A 319 -8.31 -27.78 2.52
CA ALA A 319 -9.74 -27.73 2.87
C ALA A 319 -10.47 -26.52 2.26
N LEU A 320 -9.77 -25.41 2.06
CA LEU A 320 -10.31 -24.24 1.35
C LEU A 320 -10.33 -24.46 -0.16
N ALA A 321 -9.27 -25.03 -0.74
CA ALA A 321 -9.20 -25.32 -2.17
C ALA A 321 -10.30 -26.31 -2.61
N ASP A 322 -10.60 -27.32 -1.79
CA ASP A 322 -11.69 -28.29 -2.05
C ASP A 322 -13.09 -27.65 -2.13
N ARG A 323 -13.23 -26.40 -1.67
CA ARG A 323 -14.50 -25.63 -1.75
C ARG A 323 -14.63 -24.83 -3.03
N VAL A 324 -13.56 -24.67 -3.80
CA VAL A 324 -13.59 -23.97 -5.09
C VAL A 324 -14.29 -24.86 -6.12
N ASN A 325 -15.31 -24.31 -6.76
CA ASN A 325 -16.06 -25.01 -7.81
C ASN A 325 -15.72 -24.42 -9.18
N ASP A 326 -15.05 -25.17 -10.04
CA ASP A 326 -14.63 -24.73 -11.37
C ASP A 326 -15.78 -24.38 -12.33
N ASN A 327 -17.01 -24.78 -12.02
CA ASN A 327 -18.17 -24.66 -12.91
C ASN A 327 -19.22 -23.66 -12.42
N HIS A 328 -19.08 -23.12 -11.21
CA HIS A 328 -20.05 -22.20 -10.64
C HIS A 328 -19.44 -21.28 -9.60
N ALA A 329 -19.73 -19.98 -9.72
CA ALA A 329 -19.29 -18.96 -8.77
C ALA A 329 -20.11 -19.03 -7.47
N ALA A 330 -19.42 -19.02 -6.33
CA ALA A 330 -20.08 -18.89 -5.04
C ALA A 330 -20.70 -17.48 -4.88
N PRO A 331 -21.78 -17.32 -4.09
CA PRO A 331 -22.34 -16.00 -3.79
C PRO A 331 -21.31 -15.05 -3.18
N TRP A 332 -21.43 -13.77 -3.48
CA TRP A 332 -20.61 -12.68 -2.93
C TRP A 332 -21.50 -11.49 -2.58
N GLY A 333 -21.16 -10.68 -1.57
CA GLY A 333 -21.98 -9.55 -1.18
C GLY A 333 -21.52 -8.80 0.08
N THR A 334 -20.26 -8.94 0.52
CA THR A 334 -19.78 -8.36 1.79
C THR A 334 -18.42 -7.64 1.70
N GLY A 335 -18.07 -7.06 0.55
CA GLY A 335 -16.83 -6.28 0.39
C GLY A 335 -16.77 -5.05 1.31
N LYS A 336 -15.60 -4.74 1.89
CA LYS A 336 -15.43 -3.64 2.87
C LYS A 336 -15.16 -2.27 2.27
N GLY A 337 -14.81 -2.17 1.01
CA GLY A 337 -14.68 -0.89 0.33
C GLY A 337 -13.25 -0.49 -0.06
N PRO A 338 -13.11 0.69 -0.69
CA PRO A 338 -11.89 1.15 -1.34
C PRO A 338 -10.83 1.65 -0.35
N GLY A 339 -9.60 1.73 -0.83
CA GLY A 339 -8.50 2.41 -0.16
C GLY A 339 -7.42 2.75 -1.18
N ASP A 340 -6.77 3.90 -0.98
CA ASP A 340 -5.68 4.40 -1.81
C ASP A 340 -4.33 4.20 -1.18
N THR A 341 -3.30 4.04 -2.03
CA THR A 341 -2.02 3.55 -1.53
C THR A 341 -0.96 3.73 -2.61
N VAL A 342 0.30 3.69 -2.23
CA VAL A 342 1.42 3.51 -3.15
C VAL A 342 2.24 2.30 -2.72
N TRP A 343 2.49 1.39 -3.67
CA TRP A 343 3.48 0.33 -3.53
C TRP A 343 4.75 0.71 -4.28
N MET A 344 5.91 0.43 -3.68
CA MET A 344 7.22 0.62 -4.29
C MET A 344 8.14 -0.56 -4.00
N GLY A 345 9.08 -0.84 -4.93
CA GLY A 345 10.13 -1.83 -4.77
C GLY A 345 11.49 -1.23 -5.06
N VAL A 346 12.51 -1.66 -4.31
CA VAL A 346 13.93 -1.35 -4.58
C VAL A 346 14.79 -2.57 -4.32
N MET A 347 15.72 -2.83 -5.21
CA MET A 347 16.81 -3.81 -5.01
C MET A 347 18.15 -3.17 -5.34
N ASP A 348 19.16 -3.39 -4.50
CA ASP A 348 20.52 -2.92 -4.73
C ASP A 348 21.44 -4.02 -5.28
N ASN A 349 22.67 -3.64 -5.60
CA ASN A 349 23.68 -4.53 -6.19
C ASN A 349 24.04 -5.73 -5.30
N SER A 350 23.89 -5.63 -3.97
CA SER A 350 24.12 -6.75 -3.06
C SER A 350 23.00 -7.80 -3.14
N GLY A 351 21.85 -7.45 -3.70
CA GLY A 351 20.63 -8.24 -3.73
C GLY A 351 19.75 -8.01 -2.50
N LEU A 352 20.03 -7.00 -1.67
CA LEU A 352 19.11 -6.54 -0.64
C LEU A 352 17.85 -6.00 -1.33
N ALA A 353 16.70 -6.56 -1.00
CA ALA A 353 15.43 -6.25 -1.64
C ALA A 353 14.44 -5.68 -0.63
N VAL A 354 13.71 -4.65 -1.06
CA VAL A 354 12.69 -3.97 -0.25
C VAL A 354 11.37 -3.93 -1.02
N SER A 355 10.31 -4.43 -0.42
CA SER A 355 8.92 -4.22 -0.80
C SER A 355 8.28 -3.29 0.22
N PHE A 356 7.75 -2.17 -0.21
CA PHE A 356 7.25 -1.13 0.68
C PHE A 356 5.90 -0.61 0.22
N ILE A 357 5.05 -0.29 1.17
CA ILE A 357 3.73 0.29 0.92
C ILE A 357 3.43 1.42 1.90
N GLN A 358 2.89 2.54 1.39
CA GLN A 358 2.60 3.76 2.14
C GLN A 358 1.24 4.30 1.75
N SER A 359 0.47 4.82 2.72
CA SER A 359 -0.90 5.26 2.47
C SER A 359 -1.40 6.23 3.53
N ILE A 360 -2.34 7.09 3.13
CA ILE A 360 -3.22 7.86 4.01
C ILE A 360 -4.65 7.31 4.03
N TYR A 361 -4.86 6.12 3.47
CA TYR A 361 -6.08 5.32 3.31
C TYR A 361 -6.94 5.77 2.14
N HIS A 362 -7.83 6.75 2.23
CA HIS A 362 -8.56 7.29 1.09
C HIS A 362 -7.78 8.45 0.46
N GLU A 363 -8.14 8.84 -0.78
CA GLU A 363 -7.56 10.02 -1.41
C GLU A 363 -7.66 11.22 -0.47
N PHE A 364 -6.54 11.94 -0.30
CA PHE A 364 -6.43 13.05 0.64
C PHE A 364 -6.70 12.69 2.12
N GLY A 365 -6.76 11.40 2.48
CA GLY A 365 -6.96 10.93 3.84
C GLY A 365 -8.23 11.49 4.49
N SER A 366 -8.10 12.11 5.65
CA SER A 366 -9.20 12.80 6.33
C SER A 366 -9.59 14.13 5.65
N GLY A 367 -8.80 14.61 4.70
CA GLY A 367 -8.91 15.95 4.12
C GLY A 367 -8.37 17.06 5.02
N VAL A 368 -8.00 16.74 6.26
CA VAL A 368 -7.46 17.71 7.23
C VAL A 368 -5.97 17.88 7.00
N VAL A 369 -5.53 19.10 6.75
CA VAL A 369 -4.11 19.46 6.69
C VAL A 369 -3.75 20.21 7.96
N LEU A 370 -2.70 19.73 8.65
CA LEU A 370 -2.26 20.37 9.90
C LEU A 370 -1.61 21.73 9.62
N PRO A 371 -1.97 22.79 10.38
CA PRO A 371 -1.48 24.14 10.16
C PRO A 371 0.05 24.23 10.06
N ASP A 372 0.54 25.03 9.13
CA ASP A 372 1.96 25.34 8.90
C ASP A 372 2.88 24.14 8.63
N THR A 373 2.32 22.95 8.33
CA THR A 373 3.10 21.74 8.10
C THR A 373 2.99 21.18 6.69
N GLY A 374 1.89 21.46 5.99
CA GLY A 374 1.55 20.81 4.72
C GLY A 374 1.25 19.32 4.83
N ILE A 375 1.10 18.80 6.04
CA ILE A 375 0.83 17.37 6.26
C ILE A 375 -0.69 17.14 6.28
N VAL A 376 -1.19 16.40 5.29
CA VAL A 376 -2.54 15.84 5.33
C VAL A 376 -2.55 14.62 6.25
N TRP A 377 -3.57 14.52 7.10
CA TRP A 377 -3.68 13.41 8.05
C TRP A 377 -4.57 12.29 7.52
N GLN A 378 -4.16 11.05 7.75
CA GLN A 378 -4.87 9.85 7.32
C GLN A 378 -6.27 9.72 7.93
N ASN A 379 -7.13 8.93 7.27
CA ASN A 379 -8.43 8.52 7.79
C ASN A 379 -8.52 7.00 8.05
N ARG A 380 -7.39 6.35 8.37
CA ARG A 380 -7.33 4.89 8.62
C ARG A 380 -8.28 4.43 9.74
N GLY A 381 -8.59 5.30 10.68
CA GLY A 381 -9.58 5.04 11.73
C GLY A 381 -10.98 4.67 11.23
N ALA A 382 -11.33 4.99 9.99
CA ALA A 382 -12.60 4.57 9.39
C ALA A 382 -12.74 3.03 9.24
N SER A 383 -11.65 2.27 9.43
CA SER A 383 -11.71 0.80 9.49
C SER A 383 -12.20 0.25 10.83
N PHE A 384 -12.28 1.06 11.89
CA PHE A 384 -12.87 0.64 13.15
C PHE A 384 -14.40 0.60 13.09
N SER A 385 -14.98 -0.29 13.91
CA SER A 385 -16.42 -0.35 14.15
C SER A 385 -16.79 0.40 15.44
N LEU A 386 -17.96 1.03 15.46
CA LEU A 386 -18.55 1.61 16.67
C LEU A 386 -19.41 0.60 17.46
N ASP A 387 -19.63 -0.60 16.92
CA ASP A 387 -20.22 -1.71 17.66
C ASP A 387 -19.18 -2.31 18.63
N PRO A 388 -19.39 -2.24 19.95
CA PRO A 388 -18.43 -2.75 20.93
C PRO A 388 -18.23 -4.27 20.87
N ALA A 389 -19.16 -5.01 20.27
CA ALA A 389 -19.04 -6.47 20.09
C ALA A 389 -18.25 -6.87 18.83
N HIS A 390 -17.96 -5.91 17.96
CA HIS A 390 -17.26 -6.18 16.70
C HIS A 390 -15.77 -6.45 16.93
N LEU A 391 -15.16 -7.35 16.14
CA LEU A 391 -13.72 -7.65 16.19
C LEU A 391 -12.84 -6.38 16.06
N LEU A 392 -13.27 -5.43 15.22
CA LEU A 392 -12.62 -4.16 14.99
C LEU A 392 -13.23 -3.00 15.81
N ALA A 393 -13.83 -3.27 16.98
CA ALA A 393 -14.38 -2.22 17.83
C ALA A 393 -13.32 -1.15 18.16
N LEU A 394 -13.69 0.12 18.07
CA LEU A 394 -12.83 1.25 18.41
C LEU A 394 -12.44 1.22 19.89
N ALA A 395 -11.15 1.34 20.16
CA ALA A 395 -10.62 1.58 21.50
C ALA A 395 -9.35 2.44 21.44
N PRO A 396 -9.12 3.35 22.40
CA PRO A 396 -7.86 4.08 22.52
C PRO A 396 -6.65 3.15 22.55
N GLY A 397 -5.61 3.49 21.80
CA GLY A 397 -4.40 2.68 21.70
C GLY A 397 -4.52 1.40 20.88
N LYS A 398 -5.68 1.09 20.31
CA LYS A 398 -5.87 -0.06 19.41
C LYS A 398 -5.39 0.27 18.01
N GLN A 399 -4.68 -0.70 17.36
CA GLN A 399 -4.31 -0.58 15.95
C GLN A 399 -5.50 -0.88 15.05
N PRO A 400 -5.72 -0.07 14.00
CA PRO A 400 -6.76 -0.33 13.01
C PRO A 400 -6.37 -1.50 12.11
N PHE A 401 -7.36 -2.13 11.49
CA PHE A 401 -7.15 -3.02 10.36
C PHE A 401 -6.52 -2.28 9.18
N HIS A 402 -5.55 -2.91 8.51
CA HIS A 402 -4.85 -2.36 7.35
C HIS A 402 -5.00 -3.20 6.10
N THR A 403 -5.26 -2.53 4.97
CA THR A 403 -5.25 -3.15 3.65
C THR A 403 -3.84 -3.26 3.05
N LEU A 404 -2.84 -2.59 3.63
CA LEU A 404 -1.46 -2.52 3.15
C LEU A 404 -0.74 -3.86 3.35
N ASN A 405 -0.19 -4.44 2.27
CA ASN A 405 0.44 -5.75 2.33
C ASN A 405 1.54 -5.93 1.27
N PRO A 406 2.75 -5.38 1.47
CA PRO A 406 3.87 -5.60 0.56
C PRO A 406 4.28 -7.07 0.54
N ALA A 407 4.60 -7.61 -0.63
CA ALA A 407 4.91 -9.02 -0.84
C ALA A 407 6.33 -9.24 -1.36
N ALA A 408 6.88 -10.43 -1.05
CA ALA A 408 8.16 -10.90 -1.58
C ALA A 408 8.15 -12.41 -1.75
N ALA A 409 9.03 -12.93 -2.63
CA ALA A 409 9.21 -14.36 -2.83
C ALA A 409 10.68 -14.71 -3.12
N ARG A 410 11.08 -15.90 -2.67
CA ARG A 410 12.27 -16.61 -3.15
C ARG A 410 11.81 -17.85 -3.89
N LEU A 411 12.10 -17.90 -5.18
CA LEU A 411 11.65 -18.98 -6.04
C LEU A 411 12.67 -20.12 -6.06
N ASN A 412 12.20 -21.34 -6.32
CA ASN A 412 13.04 -22.55 -6.37
C ASN A 412 14.11 -22.51 -7.46
N ASP A 413 13.91 -21.68 -8.49
CA ASP A 413 14.87 -21.45 -9.57
C ASP A 413 15.94 -20.40 -9.23
N GLY A 414 15.94 -19.88 -8.00
CA GLY A 414 16.90 -18.90 -7.49
C GLY A 414 16.54 -17.44 -7.74
N ARG A 415 15.41 -17.14 -8.38
CA ARG A 415 14.91 -15.77 -8.48
C ARG A 415 14.47 -15.26 -7.11
N VAL A 416 14.70 -13.96 -6.87
CA VAL A 416 14.12 -13.21 -5.75
C VAL A 416 13.21 -12.13 -6.32
N MET A 417 11.98 -12.05 -5.82
CA MET A 417 10.96 -11.13 -6.32
C MET A 417 10.40 -10.29 -5.17
N VAL A 418 10.27 -8.96 -5.38
CA VAL A 418 9.42 -8.08 -4.58
C VAL A 418 8.32 -7.55 -5.47
N TYR A 419 7.09 -7.51 -4.97
CA TYR A 419 5.93 -7.14 -5.77
C TYR A 419 4.78 -6.64 -4.91
N GLY A 420 3.86 -5.92 -5.51
CA GLY A 420 2.67 -5.41 -4.83
C GLY A 420 1.79 -4.56 -5.72
N SER A 421 0.78 -3.98 -5.13
CA SER A 421 -0.16 -3.07 -5.79
C SER A 421 -0.79 -2.13 -4.78
N MET A 422 -1.31 -1.01 -5.23
CA MET A 422 -2.30 -0.22 -4.50
C MET A 422 -3.71 -0.78 -4.75
N GLY A 423 -4.74 -0.25 -4.08
CA GLY A 423 -6.15 -0.52 -4.37
C GLY A 423 -6.94 -1.23 -3.26
N GLY A 424 -6.66 -0.96 -2.00
CA GLY A 424 -7.45 -1.49 -0.88
C GLY A 424 -7.62 -3.01 -0.91
N ASP A 425 -8.86 -3.47 -0.99
CA ASP A 425 -9.21 -4.90 -1.11
C ASP A 425 -8.77 -5.52 -2.47
N GLY A 426 -8.41 -4.72 -3.45
CA GLY A 426 -7.82 -5.17 -4.71
C GLY A 426 -6.35 -5.62 -4.59
N GLN A 427 -5.62 -5.16 -3.58
CA GLN A 427 -4.18 -5.47 -3.45
C GLN A 427 -3.89 -6.96 -3.47
N PRO A 428 -4.50 -7.82 -2.62
CA PRO A 428 -4.24 -9.26 -2.64
C PRO A 428 -4.66 -9.92 -3.94
N GLN A 429 -5.73 -9.46 -4.58
CA GLN A 429 -6.23 -9.97 -5.85
C GLN A 429 -5.24 -9.69 -7.00
N THR A 430 -4.73 -8.46 -7.06
CA THR A 430 -3.72 -8.04 -8.05
C THR A 430 -2.39 -8.76 -7.82
N GLN A 431 -1.95 -8.91 -6.57
CA GLN A 431 -0.74 -9.67 -6.21
C GLN A 431 -0.83 -11.12 -6.67
N ALA A 432 -1.95 -11.79 -6.37
CA ALA A 432 -2.18 -13.16 -6.79
C ALA A 432 -2.21 -13.29 -8.33
N THR A 433 -2.86 -12.36 -9.01
CA THR A 433 -2.92 -12.33 -10.48
C THR A 433 -1.51 -12.18 -11.09
N LEU A 434 -0.72 -11.23 -10.58
CA LEU A 434 0.65 -10.99 -11.05
C LEU A 434 1.54 -12.21 -10.82
N PHE A 435 1.52 -12.77 -9.60
CA PHE A 435 2.32 -13.95 -9.26
C PHE A 435 1.91 -15.16 -10.13
N THR A 436 0.62 -15.42 -10.28
CA THR A 436 0.12 -16.52 -11.12
C THR A 436 0.59 -16.36 -12.57
N ARG A 437 0.41 -15.19 -13.17
CA ARG A 437 0.80 -14.94 -14.56
C ARG A 437 2.30 -15.07 -14.77
N TYR A 438 3.11 -14.44 -13.93
CA TYR A 438 4.56 -14.43 -14.10
C TYR A 438 5.24 -15.73 -13.65
N VAL A 439 4.90 -16.21 -12.44
CA VAL A 439 5.61 -17.34 -11.81
C VAL A 439 5.04 -18.68 -12.24
N VAL A 440 3.70 -18.82 -12.27
CA VAL A 440 3.02 -20.11 -12.51
C VAL A 440 2.82 -20.34 -14.02
N GLN A 441 2.35 -19.32 -14.74
CA GLN A 441 2.07 -19.40 -16.18
C GLN A 441 3.27 -19.03 -17.08
N GLY A 442 4.34 -18.47 -16.50
CA GLY A 442 5.57 -18.14 -17.22
C GLY A 442 5.46 -16.98 -18.21
N LEU A 443 4.48 -16.08 -18.02
CA LEU A 443 4.36 -14.89 -18.88
C LEU A 443 5.48 -13.88 -18.57
N PRO A 444 5.91 -13.05 -19.56
CA PRO A 444 6.85 -11.95 -19.32
C PRO A 444 6.35 -11.02 -18.20
N LEU A 445 7.28 -10.48 -17.37
CA LEU A 445 6.93 -9.70 -16.19
C LEU A 445 6.06 -8.48 -16.51
N GLN A 446 6.47 -7.66 -17.49
CA GLN A 446 5.70 -6.47 -17.88
C GLN A 446 4.35 -6.85 -18.50
N GLU A 447 4.28 -7.95 -19.25
CA GLU A 447 3.02 -8.45 -19.80
C GLU A 447 2.06 -8.86 -18.68
N SER A 448 2.57 -9.56 -17.65
CA SER A 448 1.80 -9.99 -16.48
C SER A 448 1.13 -8.82 -15.76
N ILE A 449 1.80 -7.65 -15.70
CA ILE A 449 1.27 -6.41 -15.13
C ILE A 449 0.29 -5.71 -16.10
N SER A 450 0.63 -5.67 -17.39
CA SER A 450 -0.09 -4.87 -18.39
C SER A 450 -1.37 -5.52 -18.91
N ARG A 451 -1.53 -6.85 -18.80
CA ARG A 451 -2.73 -7.57 -19.23
C ARG A 451 -4.00 -7.03 -18.55
N PRO A 452 -5.19 -7.25 -19.14
CA PRO A 452 -6.46 -6.87 -18.53
C PRO A 452 -6.54 -7.33 -17.08
N ARG A 453 -7.06 -6.46 -16.21
CA ARG A 453 -7.28 -6.76 -14.79
C ARG A 453 -8.75 -6.75 -14.41
N TRP A 454 -9.00 -7.19 -13.21
CA TRP A 454 -10.31 -7.32 -12.60
C TRP A 454 -10.21 -7.05 -11.10
N LEU A 455 -11.37 -6.82 -10.51
CA LEU A 455 -11.52 -6.57 -9.08
C LEU A 455 -12.86 -7.13 -8.60
N LEU A 456 -12.85 -8.04 -7.64
CA LEU A 456 -14.04 -8.47 -6.93
C LEU A 456 -14.35 -7.50 -5.79
N GLY A 457 -15.58 -7.03 -5.71
CA GLY A 457 -16.06 -6.22 -4.60
C GLY A 457 -16.02 -4.73 -4.88
N ARG A 458 -16.14 -3.93 -3.80
CA ARG A 458 -16.25 -2.48 -3.89
C ARG A 458 -14.94 -1.84 -4.29
N THR A 459 -15.04 -0.81 -5.10
CA THR A 459 -13.92 0.05 -5.49
C THR A 459 -14.31 1.51 -5.30
N TRP A 460 -13.41 2.41 -5.64
CA TRP A 460 -13.51 3.84 -5.58
C TRP A 460 -14.87 4.39 -5.99
N GLY A 461 -15.53 5.11 -5.06
CA GLY A 461 -16.77 5.83 -5.34
C GLY A 461 -17.96 4.95 -5.70
N GLN A 462 -17.83 3.62 -5.64
CA GLN A 462 -18.86 2.67 -6.02
C GLN A 462 -19.25 1.75 -4.85
N SER A 463 -20.55 1.46 -4.78
CA SER A 463 -21.13 0.60 -3.75
C SER A 463 -21.41 -0.82 -4.22
N SER A 464 -21.18 -1.13 -5.52
CA SER A 464 -21.47 -2.45 -6.08
C SER A 464 -20.44 -3.48 -5.65
N ASP A 465 -20.90 -4.68 -5.28
CA ASP A 465 -20.06 -5.82 -4.92
C ASP A 465 -19.77 -6.76 -6.12
N THR A 466 -19.96 -6.29 -7.34
CA THR A 466 -19.79 -7.00 -8.60
C THR A 466 -18.33 -7.42 -8.87
N LEU A 467 -18.14 -8.32 -9.82
CA LEU A 467 -16.84 -8.60 -10.43
C LEU A 467 -16.59 -7.56 -11.55
N LYS A 468 -15.76 -6.58 -11.26
CA LYS A 468 -15.35 -5.55 -12.23
C LYS A 468 -14.24 -6.10 -13.10
N VAL A 469 -14.36 -5.94 -14.41
CA VAL A 469 -13.36 -6.38 -15.40
C VAL A 469 -13.05 -5.24 -16.37
N GLU A 470 -11.80 -5.07 -16.78
CA GLU A 470 -11.47 -4.14 -17.86
C GLU A 470 -12.05 -4.61 -19.19
N GLY A 471 -12.55 -3.65 -20.02
CA GLY A 471 -13.09 -3.91 -21.35
C GLY A 471 -12.11 -4.54 -22.35
N ARG A 472 -10.85 -4.67 -21.96
CA ARG A 472 -9.75 -5.32 -22.71
C ARG A 472 -9.78 -6.85 -22.66
N PHE A 473 -10.58 -7.46 -21.79
CA PHE A 473 -10.85 -8.90 -21.87
C PHE A 473 -11.64 -9.23 -23.14
N SER A 474 -11.38 -10.41 -23.70
CA SER A 474 -12.15 -10.84 -24.88
C SER A 474 -13.64 -11.01 -24.55
N PRO A 475 -14.55 -10.77 -25.50
CA PRO A 475 -15.99 -11.03 -25.29
C PRO A 475 -16.28 -12.46 -24.82
N GLU A 476 -15.52 -13.43 -25.30
CA GLU A 476 -15.64 -14.85 -24.92
C GLU A 476 -15.26 -15.06 -23.44
N THR A 477 -14.21 -14.40 -22.95
CA THR A 477 -13.81 -14.43 -21.55
C THR A 477 -14.89 -13.85 -20.66
N ILE A 478 -15.45 -12.69 -21.02
CA ILE A 478 -16.52 -12.03 -20.29
C ILE A 478 -17.78 -12.91 -20.25
N ALA A 479 -18.20 -13.43 -21.40
CA ALA A 479 -19.37 -14.31 -21.50
C ALA A 479 -19.21 -15.59 -20.66
N ARG A 480 -18.01 -16.15 -20.62
CA ARG A 480 -17.73 -17.33 -19.79
C ARG A 480 -17.79 -17.02 -18.30
N LEU A 481 -17.26 -15.88 -17.84
CA LEU A 481 -17.37 -15.44 -16.45
C LEU A 481 -18.84 -15.26 -16.04
N GLN A 482 -19.66 -14.66 -16.90
CA GLN A 482 -21.10 -14.53 -16.68
C GLN A 482 -21.81 -15.89 -16.64
N ALA A 483 -21.46 -16.82 -17.54
CA ALA A 483 -22.00 -18.17 -17.54
C ALA A 483 -21.64 -18.99 -16.30
N LEU A 484 -20.47 -18.70 -15.68
CA LEU A 484 -20.09 -19.26 -14.40
C LEU A 484 -20.88 -18.67 -13.21
N GLY A 485 -21.69 -17.62 -13.44
CA GLY A 485 -22.53 -17.01 -12.42
C GLY A 485 -21.93 -15.77 -11.75
N HIS A 486 -20.83 -15.22 -12.29
CA HIS A 486 -20.32 -13.93 -11.81
C HIS A 486 -21.21 -12.78 -12.31
N GLU A 487 -21.53 -11.85 -11.40
CA GLU A 487 -22.12 -10.57 -11.77
C GLU A 487 -21.02 -9.64 -12.27
N VAL A 488 -20.87 -9.55 -13.60
CA VAL A 488 -19.74 -8.85 -14.25
C VAL A 488 -20.13 -7.43 -14.60
N GLU A 489 -19.27 -6.47 -14.20
CA GLU A 489 -19.36 -5.05 -14.56
C GLU A 489 -18.10 -4.66 -15.37
N ILE A 490 -18.32 -4.06 -16.56
CA ILE A 490 -17.21 -3.70 -17.46
C ILE A 490 -16.71 -2.30 -17.13
N PHE A 491 -15.40 -2.19 -16.86
CA PHE A 491 -14.70 -0.95 -16.57
C PHE A 491 -13.89 -0.46 -17.78
N PRO A 492 -13.57 0.84 -17.83
CA PRO A 492 -12.68 1.39 -18.87
C PRO A 492 -11.34 0.66 -18.95
N ASP A 493 -10.74 0.71 -20.12
CA ASP A 493 -9.39 0.21 -20.37
C ASP A 493 -8.37 0.93 -19.47
N PHE A 494 -7.43 0.18 -18.89
CA PHE A 494 -6.40 0.73 -18.01
C PHE A 494 -6.94 1.60 -16.87
N SER A 495 -8.08 1.22 -16.29
CA SER A 495 -8.68 1.94 -15.18
C SER A 495 -7.80 1.89 -13.93
N GLU A 496 -7.55 3.06 -13.31
CA GLU A 496 -6.81 3.15 -12.02
C GLU A 496 -7.51 2.37 -10.90
N ALA A 497 -8.83 2.17 -10.98
CA ALA A 497 -9.58 1.36 -10.03
C ALA A 497 -9.08 -0.09 -9.92
N MET A 498 -8.36 -0.58 -10.93
CA MET A 498 -7.72 -1.90 -10.95
C MET A 498 -6.37 -1.94 -10.20
N GLY A 499 -5.97 -0.84 -9.56
CA GLY A 499 -4.73 -0.71 -8.81
C GLY A 499 -3.49 -0.45 -9.67
N HIS A 500 -2.42 -0.02 -9.02
CA HIS A 500 -1.11 0.18 -9.64
C HIS A 500 -0.15 -0.90 -9.17
N ALA A 501 0.07 -1.91 -10.01
CA ALA A 501 0.97 -3.01 -9.71
C ALA A 501 2.43 -2.67 -10.05
N GLY A 502 3.35 -3.34 -9.40
CA GLY A 502 4.77 -3.28 -9.74
C GLY A 502 5.50 -4.51 -9.25
N ALA A 503 6.65 -4.77 -9.84
CA ALA A 503 7.53 -5.86 -9.42
C ALA A 503 8.98 -5.59 -9.80
N ILE A 504 9.89 -6.14 -8.99
CA ILE A 504 11.30 -6.31 -9.34
C ILE A 504 11.68 -7.76 -9.10
N VAL A 505 12.40 -8.33 -10.05
CA VAL A 505 12.95 -9.68 -9.99
C VAL A 505 14.46 -9.61 -10.13
N ARG A 506 15.19 -10.19 -9.18
CA ARG A 506 16.61 -10.48 -9.33
C ARG A 506 16.77 -11.91 -9.82
N HIS A 507 17.38 -12.07 -10.98
CA HIS A 507 17.65 -13.36 -11.59
C HIS A 507 18.91 -14.03 -11.01
N PRO A 508 19.06 -15.37 -11.10
CA PRO A 508 20.25 -16.08 -10.61
C PRO A 508 21.57 -15.63 -11.25
N ASN A 509 21.52 -15.08 -12.48
CA ASN A 509 22.68 -14.52 -13.18
C ASN A 509 23.05 -13.10 -12.70
N GLY A 510 22.36 -12.57 -11.69
CA GLY A 510 22.61 -11.25 -11.11
C GLY A 510 21.89 -10.08 -11.79
N LEU A 511 21.19 -10.30 -12.91
CA LEU A 511 20.40 -9.25 -13.57
C LEU A 511 19.14 -8.92 -12.78
N PHE A 512 18.74 -7.66 -12.86
CA PHE A 512 17.49 -7.16 -12.30
C PHE A 512 16.50 -6.88 -13.43
N GLU A 513 15.26 -7.33 -13.27
CA GLU A 513 14.16 -7.06 -14.16
C GLU A 513 13.07 -6.31 -13.41
N GLY A 514 12.68 -5.12 -13.89
CA GLY A 514 11.65 -4.29 -13.27
C GLY A 514 10.50 -4.02 -14.21
N ALA A 515 9.27 -4.03 -13.66
CA ALA A 515 8.07 -3.70 -14.41
C ALA A 515 7.13 -2.83 -13.57
N PHE A 516 6.42 -1.92 -14.23
CA PHE A 516 5.50 -0.95 -13.62
C PHE A 516 4.15 -0.95 -14.32
N ASP A 517 3.16 -0.39 -13.65
CA ASP A 517 1.79 -0.38 -14.14
C ASP A 517 1.54 0.73 -15.16
N PRO A 518 1.05 0.40 -16.37
CA PRO A 518 0.63 1.41 -17.34
C PRO A 518 -0.59 2.25 -16.90
N ARG A 519 -1.26 1.87 -15.79
CA ARG A 519 -2.35 2.63 -15.18
C ARG A 519 -1.86 3.76 -14.29
N SER A 520 -0.55 3.88 -14.08
CA SER A 520 0.10 4.86 -13.24
C SER A 520 1.06 5.75 -14.02
N ASN A 521 1.61 6.78 -13.37
CA ASN A 521 2.72 7.60 -13.87
C ASN A 521 4.08 7.00 -13.56
N GLY A 522 4.13 5.69 -13.36
CA GLY A 522 5.26 4.95 -12.84
C GLY A 522 6.41 4.75 -13.80
N ALA A 523 7.50 4.24 -13.24
CA ALA A 523 8.66 3.76 -13.99
C ALA A 523 9.37 2.64 -13.23
N ALA A 524 10.05 1.77 -14.01
CA ALA A 524 11.11 0.90 -13.53
C ALA A 524 12.44 1.53 -13.94
N ALA A 525 13.24 1.98 -12.97
CA ALA A 525 14.50 2.66 -13.17
C ALA A 525 15.66 1.80 -12.66
N GLY A 526 16.59 1.46 -13.54
CA GLY A 526 17.76 0.63 -13.23
C GLY A 526 19.04 1.17 -13.85
N TYR A 527 20.21 0.64 -13.44
CA TYR A 527 21.53 1.05 -13.96
C TYR A 527 22.54 -0.09 -13.99
#